data_042d96c52d417eef911f11cd289f007e
#
_entry.id   042d96c52d417eef911f11cd289f007e
#
_cell.length_a   1.000
_cell.length_b   1.000
_cell.length_c   1.000
_cell.angle_alpha   90.00
_cell.angle_beta   90.00
_cell.angle_gamma   90.00
#
_symmetry.space_group_name_H-M   'P 1'
#
loop_
_entity.id
_entity.type
_entity.pdbx_description
1 polymer ?
#
loop_
_entity_poly.entity_id
_entity_poly.type
_entity_poly.pdbx_seq_one_letter_code
_entity_poly.pdbx_strand_id
1 'polypeptide(L)'
;MKNTTITFTRPNVAELVPGEVRQPVGNEVLVKLAVSTISSGTERANLTGDANVGLGSSAAAQFPRVSGYSSAGVVVAVGDAVKEIKRGDRVALSWSTHSAYCLAWEGNVHKIISDSIPFSEAALFHISTFPMAAIRKCRLELGESALVMG
;
A
#
# COMPACT_ATOMS: atom_id res chain seq x y z
N MET A 1 0.70 3.91 20.06
CA MET A 1 -0.53 3.07 19.96
C MET A 1 -0.11 1.69 19.49
N LYS A 2 -0.68 0.61 20.07
CA LYS A 2 -0.34 -0.76 19.66
C LYS A 2 -0.63 -0.94 18.16
N ASN A 3 0.30 -1.58 17.48
CA ASN A 3 0.19 -1.93 16.05
C ASN A 3 0.63 -3.38 15.86
N THR A 4 0.24 -3.97 14.75
CA THR A 4 0.68 -5.29 14.32
C THR A 4 0.97 -5.21 12.83
N THR A 5 2.13 -5.72 12.42
CA THR A 5 2.59 -5.64 11.02
C THR A 5 3.00 -7.02 10.54
N ILE A 6 2.64 -7.38 9.31
CA ILE A 6 3.20 -8.55 8.63
C ILE A 6 4.65 -8.21 8.30
N THR A 7 5.58 -8.99 8.85
CA THR A 7 7.01 -8.80 8.66
C THR A 7 7.64 -10.08 8.14
N PHE A 8 8.42 -9.96 7.11
CA PHE A 8 9.28 -11.05 6.63
C PHE A 8 10.54 -11.06 7.48
N THR A 9 10.58 -11.96 8.47
CA THR A 9 11.64 -12.01 9.48
C THR A 9 12.92 -12.67 8.97
N ARG A 10 12.78 -13.58 8.01
CA ARG A 10 13.84 -14.25 7.25
C ARG A 10 13.27 -14.77 5.93
N PRO A 11 14.10 -15.25 5.00
CA PRO A 11 13.61 -15.82 3.74
C PRO A 11 12.52 -16.89 3.94
N ASN A 12 11.42 -16.78 3.20
CA ASN A 12 10.26 -17.66 3.23
C ASN A 12 9.49 -17.71 4.57
N VAL A 13 9.67 -16.73 5.45
CA VAL A 13 8.95 -16.65 6.73
C VAL A 13 8.28 -15.29 6.86
N ALA A 14 6.95 -15.31 6.98
CA ALA A 14 6.10 -14.16 7.27
C ALA A 14 5.46 -14.33 8.65
N GLU A 15 5.58 -13.33 9.49
CA GLU A 15 5.08 -13.33 10.87
C GLU A 15 4.28 -12.07 11.17
N LEU A 16 3.31 -12.19 12.06
CA LEU A 16 2.62 -11.05 12.66
C LEU A 16 3.47 -10.52 13.81
N VAL A 17 4.14 -9.41 13.60
CA VAL A 17 5.02 -8.80 14.60
C VAL A 17 4.28 -7.67 15.31
N PRO A 18 4.10 -7.78 16.65
CA PRO A 18 3.56 -6.69 17.44
C PRO A 18 4.56 -5.54 17.53
N GLY A 19 4.04 -4.33 17.52
CA GLY A 19 4.84 -3.11 17.62
C GLY A 19 4.00 -1.93 18.05
N GLU A 20 4.52 -0.74 17.83
CA GLU A 20 3.82 0.51 18.11
C GLU A 20 3.89 1.46 16.92
N VAL A 21 2.84 2.26 16.77
CA VAL A 21 2.81 3.41 15.86
C VAL A 21 2.70 4.68 16.70
N ARG A 22 3.51 5.68 16.34
CA ARG A 22 3.48 7.00 16.98
C ARG A 22 2.33 7.86 16.47
N GLN A 23 2.09 8.98 17.11
CA GLN A 23 1.18 10.00 16.58
C GLN A 23 1.77 10.67 15.32
N PRO A 24 0.92 11.06 14.37
CA PRO A 24 1.35 11.78 13.18
C PRO A 24 1.82 13.20 13.54
N VAL A 25 2.83 13.70 12.81
CA VAL A 25 3.35 15.07 12.93
C VAL A 25 3.46 15.70 11.54
N GLY A 26 3.39 17.02 11.46
CA GLY A 26 3.50 17.75 10.19
C GLY A 26 2.47 17.28 9.16
N ASN A 27 2.91 16.86 7.99
CA ASN A 27 2.06 16.36 6.89
C ASN A 27 1.74 14.85 6.95
N GLU A 28 1.83 14.23 8.11
CA GLU A 28 1.57 12.81 8.27
C GLU A 28 0.11 12.55 8.63
N VAL A 29 -0.41 11.44 8.14
CA VAL A 29 -1.76 10.95 8.39
C VAL A 29 -1.68 9.54 8.96
N LEU A 30 -2.34 9.30 10.07
CA LEU A 30 -2.46 7.96 10.67
C LEU A 30 -3.78 7.32 10.25
N VAL A 31 -3.68 6.19 9.58
CA VAL A 31 -4.83 5.45 9.04
C VAL A 31 -4.95 4.10 9.72
N LYS A 32 -6.14 3.78 10.24
CA LYS A 32 -6.51 2.42 10.62
C LYS A 32 -6.90 1.67 9.36
N LEU A 33 -6.10 0.69 8.97
CA LEU A 33 -6.36 -0.08 7.76
C LEU A 33 -7.53 -1.05 7.95
N ALA A 34 -8.41 -1.09 6.98
CA ALA A 34 -9.49 -2.08 6.88
C ALA A 34 -9.06 -3.23 5.97
N VAL A 35 -8.35 -2.92 4.89
CA VAL A 35 -7.87 -3.89 3.89
C VAL A 35 -6.52 -3.45 3.34
N SER A 36 -5.65 -4.39 3.07
CA SER A 36 -4.45 -4.19 2.25
C SER A 36 -4.39 -5.23 1.13
N THR A 37 -3.97 -4.81 -0.05
CA THR A 37 -3.90 -5.65 -1.24
C THR A 37 -2.56 -6.36 -1.31
N ILE A 38 -2.57 -7.67 -1.51
CA ILE A 38 -1.38 -8.49 -1.70
C ILE A 38 -1.10 -8.58 -3.20
N SER A 39 0.03 -8.03 -3.64
CA SER A 39 0.57 -8.24 -4.97
C SER A 39 1.45 -9.49 -4.95
N SER A 40 0.91 -10.62 -5.41
CA SER A 40 1.53 -11.93 -5.24
C SER A 40 2.98 -12.01 -5.74
N GLY A 41 3.29 -11.39 -6.88
CA GLY A 41 4.66 -11.34 -7.43
C GLY A 41 5.61 -10.54 -6.55
N THR A 42 5.21 -9.32 -6.17
CA THR A 42 6.01 -8.43 -5.32
C THR A 42 6.21 -9.02 -3.93
N GLU A 43 5.13 -9.52 -3.31
CA GLU A 43 5.21 -10.11 -1.98
C GLU A 43 6.08 -11.37 -1.97
N ARG A 44 5.94 -12.23 -2.98
CA ARG A 44 6.80 -13.41 -3.12
C ARG A 44 8.28 -13.01 -3.24
N ALA A 45 8.59 -12.07 -4.12
CA ALA A 45 9.96 -11.61 -4.31
C ALA A 45 10.55 -11.01 -3.01
N ASN A 46 9.74 -10.23 -2.26
CA ASN A 46 10.14 -9.71 -0.95
C ASN A 46 10.34 -10.84 0.08
N LEU A 47 9.45 -11.82 0.11
CA LEU A 47 9.47 -12.94 1.05
C LEU A 47 10.67 -13.87 0.80
N THR A 48 11.00 -14.14 -0.46
CA THR A 48 12.16 -15.00 -0.83
C THR A 48 13.49 -14.27 -0.76
N GLY A 49 13.48 -12.93 -0.72
CA GLY A 49 14.69 -12.13 -0.79
C GLY A 49 15.30 -12.09 -2.20
N ASP A 50 14.44 -12.06 -3.23
CA ASP A 50 14.89 -11.97 -4.63
C ASP A 50 15.78 -10.73 -4.82
N ALA A 51 16.91 -10.91 -5.46
CA ALA A 51 17.89 -9.84 -5.71
C ALA A 51 17.33 -8.67 -6.53
N ASN A 52 16.27 -8.91 -7.32
CA ASN A 52 15.63 -7.88 -8.14
C ASN A 52 14.63 -6.99 -7.37
N VAL A 53 14.36 -7.27 -6.10
CA VAL A 53 13.39 -6.49 -5.29
C VAL A 53 13.92 -5.11 -4.91
N GLY A 54 15.22 -4.92 -4.84
CA GLY A 54 15.83 -3.61 -4.63
C GLY A 54 16.08 -2.92 -5.96
N LEU A 55 15.21 -2.05 -6.41
CA LEU A 55 15.38 -1.26 -7.64
C LEU A 55 16.81 -0.66 -7.70
N GLY A 56 17.70 -1.30 -8.45
CA GLY A 56 19.02 -0.77 -8.76
C GLY A 56 20.12 -0.99 -7.72
N SER A 57 19.88 -1.72 -6.63
CA SER A 57 20.96 -2.09 -5.70
C SER A 57 21.35 -3.57 -5.90
N SER A 58 22.61 -3.84 -6.11
CA SER A 58 23.19 -5.19 -6.12
C SER A 58 23.34 -5.80 -4.72
N ALA A 59 22.78 -5.14 -3.71
CA ALA A 59 22.82 -5.62 -2.33
C ALA A 59 21.79 -6.73 -2.12
N ALA A 60 22.19 -7.80 -1.45
CA ALA A 60 21.28 -8.86 -1.03
C ALA A 60 20.12 -8.31 -0.20
N ALA A 61 18.94 -8.87 -0.38
CA ALA A 61 17.75 -8.47 0.39
C ALA A 61 18.02 -8.61 1.89
N GLN A 62 17.79 -7.53 2.62
CA GLN A 62 17.97 -7.51 4.07
C GLN A 62 16.69 -7.93 4.79
N PHE A 63 16.81 -8.70 5.86
CA PHE A 63 15.75 -9.08 6.77
C PHE A 63 16.08 -8.61 8.20
N PRO A 64 15.09 -8.33 9.06
CA PRO A 64 13.66 -8.36 8.78
C PRO A 64 13.22 -7.21 7.88
N ARG A 65 12.15 -7.42 7.09
CA ARG A 65 11.59 -6.40 6.22
C ARG A 65 10.07 -6.42 6.20
N VAL A 66 9.47 -5.25 6.00
CA VAL A 66 8.04 -5.09 5.80
C VAL A 66 7.74 -4.94 4.31
N SER A 67 6.52 -5.26 3.92
CA SER A 67 6.04 -5.12 2.55
C SER A 67 4.63 -4.51 2.53
N GLY A 68 4.09 -4.32 1.33
CA GLY A 68 2.82 -3.67 1.08
C GLY A 68 3.00 -2.32 0.40
N TYR A 69 1.99 -1.90 -0.38
CA TYR A 69 1.99 -0.60 -1.05
C TYR A 69 0.61 -0.10 -1.46
N SER A 70 -0.45 -0.89 -1.27
CA SER A 70 -1.82 -0.53 -1.63
C SER A 70 -2.78 -0.99 -0.55
N SER A 71 -3.54 -0.06 0.02
CA SER A 71 -4.47 -0.36 1.10
C SER A 71 -5.60 0.66 1.17
N ALA A 72 -6.60 0.41 2.00
CA ALA A 72 -7.67 1.35 2.30
C ALA A 72 -8.09 1.25 3.77
N GLY A 73 -8.62 2.34 4.30
CA GLY A 73 -9.03 2.42 5.69
C GLY A 73 -9.64 3.75 6.08
N VAL A 74 -9.61 4.03 7.37
CA VAL A 74 -10.18 5.25 7.97
C VAL A 74 -9.09 6.04 8.69
N VAL A 75 -9.06 7.34 8.46
CA VAL A 75 -8.14 8.27 9.14
C VAL A 75 -8.49 8.35 10.62
N VAL A 76 -7.54 8.11 11.49
CA VAL A 76 -7.73 8.17 12.95
C VAL A 76 -7.05 9.38 13.60
N ALA A 77 -6.01 9.91 12.98
CA ALA A 77 -5.34 11.14 13.39
C ALA A 77 -4.60 11.78 12.21
N VAL A 78 -4.36 13.08 12.30
CA VAL A 78 -3.60 13.87 11.32
C VAL A 78 -2.59 14.76 12.02
N GLY A 79 -1.46 15.02 11.38
CA GLY A 79 -0.49 16.00 11.82
C GLY A 79 -0.98 17.45 11.60
N ASP A 80 -0.30 18.38 12.20
CA ASP A 80 -0.69 19.80 12.27
C ASP A 80 -0.56 20.56 10.95
N ALA A 81 0.20 20.04 9.99
CA ALA A 81 0.35 20.65 8.67
C ALA A 81 -0.54 20.00 7.57
N VAL A 82 -1.30 18.97 7.90
CA VAL A 82 -2.25 18.31 6.97
C VAL A 82 -3.41 19.24 6.64
N LYS A 83 -3.75 19.39 5.35
CA LYS A 83 -4.71 20.40 4.89
C LYS A 83 -6.02 19.81 4.37
N GLU A 84 -5.94 18.71 3.64
CA GLU A 84 -7.07 18.18 2.87
C GLU A 84 -7.73 16.98 3.53
N ILE A 85 -6.97 16.25 4.34
CA ILE A 85 -7.40 15.02 5.00
C ILE A 85 -7.80 15.30 6.44
N LYS A 86 -8.87 14.69 6.92
CA LYS A 86 -9.33 14.84 8.31
C LYS A 86 -9.68 13.50 8.95
N ARG A 87 -9.68 13.46 10.27
CA ARG A 87 -10.14 12.30 11.04
C ARG A 87 -11.53 11.88 10.62
N GLY A 88 -11.72 10.58 10.40
CA GLY A 88 -12.96 9.97 9.94
C GLY A 88 -13.05 9.82 8.42
N ASP A 89 -12.20 10.47 7.64
CA ASP A 89 -12.19 10.30 6.19
C ASP A 89 -11.90 8.84 5.82
N ARG A 90 -12.64 8.31 4.86
CA ARG A 90 -12.37 7.04 4.20
C ARG A 90 -11.33 7.28 3.12
N VAL A 91 -10.25 6.51 3.14
CA VAL A 91 -9.08 6.77 2.26
C VAL A 91 -8.51 5.50 1.67
N ALA A 92 -7.97 5.63 0.45
CA ALA A 92 -7.04 4.69 -0.15
C ALA A 92 -5.60 5.20 0.02
N LEU A 93 -4.66 4.30 0.18
CA LEU A 93 -3.25 4.61 0.39
C LEU A 93 -2.39 4.04 -0.73
N SER A 94 -1.45 4.84 -1.21
CA SER A 94 -0.26 4.38 -1.92
C SER A 94 0.93 4.29 -0.96
N TRP A 95 1.83 3.33 -1.23
CA TRP A 95 3.04 3.10 -0.42
C TRP A 95 2.75 2.79 1.06
N SER A 96 1.71 2.02 1.31
CA SER A 96 1.33 1.54 2.64
C SER A 96 2.07 0.26 3.03
N THR A 97 1.79 -0.24 4.23
CA THR A 97 2.30 -1.52 4.73
C THR A 97 1.14 -2.47 5.08
N HIS A 98 1.41 -3.77 5.17
CA HIS A 98 0.45 -4.75 5.71
C HIS A 98 0.45 -4.68 7.23
N SER A 99 -0.31 -3.74 7.79
CA SER A 99 -0.35 -3.47 9.24
C SER A 99 -1.75 -3.08 9.69
N ALA A 100 -2.00 -3.07 11.01
CA ALA A 100 -3.28 -2.61 11.55
C ALA A 100 -3.42 -1.08 11.41
N TYR A 101 -2.31 -0.35 11.57
CA TYR A 101 -2.26 1.10 11.38
C TYR A 101 -1.06 1.45 10.50
N CYS A 102 -1.26 2.38 9.59
CA CYS A 102 -0.23 2.90 8.70
C CYS A 102 -0.09 4.40 8.89
N LEU A 103 1.15 4.84 9.10
CA LEU A 103 1.51 6.24 9.09
C LEU A 103 1.96 6.61 7.68
N ALA A 104 1.24 7.49 7.02
CA ALA A 104 1.47 7.86 5.63
C ALA A 104 1.67 9.37 5.50
N TRP A 105 2.45 9.80 4.52
CA TRP A 105 2.51 11.19 4.12
C TRP A 105 1.21 11.58 3.38
N GLU A 106 0.67 12.79 3.61
CA GLU A 106 -0.61 13.26 3.05
C GLU A 106 -0.72 13.06 1.54
N GLY A 107 0.36 13.27 0.78
CA GLY A 107 0.40 13.06 -0.67
C GLY A 107 0.19 11.62 -1.14
N ASN A 108 0.28 10.66 -0.23
CA ASN A 108 0.00 9.23 -0.50
C ASN A 108 -1.40 8.79 -0.01
N VAL A 109 -2.21 9.74 0.46
CA VAL A 109 -3.53 9.50 1.04
C VAL A 109 -4.60 10.10 0.14
N HIS A 110 -5.49 9.26 -0.38
CA HIS A 110 -6.48 9.65 -1.37
C HIS A 110 -7.88 9.40 -0.83
N LYS A 111 -8.73 10.44 -0.77
CA LYS A 111 -10.12 10.30 -0.31
C LYS A 111 -10.91 9.38 -1.21
N ILE A 112 -11.69 8.49 -0.61
CA ILE A 112 -12.70 7.72 -1.29
C ILE A 112 -13.93 8.61 -1.44
N ILE A 113 -14.27 8.97 -2.67
CA ILE A 113 -15.26 10.01 -3.00
C ILE A 113 -16.71 9.56 -2.86
N SER A 114 -16.96 8.25 -2.72
CA SER A 114 -18.32 7.69 -2.59
C SER A 114 -18.36 6.63 -1.51
N ASP A 115 -19.41 6.66 -0.70
CA ASP A 115 -19.66 5.64 0.32
C ASP A 115 -20.02 4.27 -0.27
N SER A 116 -20.45 4.23 -1.53
CA SER A 116 -20.75 2.98 -2.25
C SER A 116 -19.49 2.18 -2.62
N ILE A 117 -18.31 2.79 -2.61
CA ILE A 117 -17.05 2.08 -2.90
C ILE A 117 -16.58 1.36 -1.63
N PRO A 118 -16.56 0.02 -1.59
CA PRO A 118 -16.08 -0.71 -0.43
C PRO A 118 -14.55 -0.60 -0.30
N PHE A 119 -14.02 -0.80 0.90
CA PHE A 119 -12.58 -0.75 1.13
C PHE A 119 -11.80 -1.80 0.32
N SER A 120 -12.41 -2.96 0.02
CA SER A 120 -11.79 -3.99 -0.81
C SER A 120 -11.52 -3.53 -2.25
N GLU A 121 -12.40 -2.71 -2.82
CA GLU A 121 -12.20 -2.10 -4.13
C GLU A 121 -11.24 -0.91 -4.03
N ALA A 122 -11.43 -0.04 -3.06
CA ALA A 122 -10.56 1.12 -2.85
C ALA A 122 -9.10 0.73 -2.60
N ALA A 123 -8.85 -0.42 -1.95
CA ALA A 123 -7.50 -0.94 -1.72
C ALA A 123 -6.78 -1.35 -3.02
N LEU A 124 -7.48 -1.49 -4.14
CA LEU A 124 -6.88 -1.74 -5.46
C LEU A 124 -6.36 -0.45 -6.13
N PHE A 125 -6.63 0.72 -5.56
CA PHE A 125 -6.33 2.02 -6.15
C PHE A 125 -4.91 2.11 -6.70
N HIS A 126 -3.90 1.88 -5.87
CA HIS A 126 -2.51 2.05 -6.27
C HIS A 126 -2.06 0.98 -7.28
N ILE A 127 -2.39 -0.30 -7.04
CA ILE A 127 -2.01 -1.38 -7.96
C ILE A 127 -2.68 -1.24 -9.34
N SER A 128 -3.86 -0.63 -9.41
CA SER A 128 -4.58 -0.39 -10.67
C SER A 128 -3.87 0.62 -11.59
N THR A 129 -2.93 1.39 -11.07
CA THR A 129 -2.13 2.31 -11.90
C THR A 129 -1.25 1.59 -12.91
N PHE A 130 -0.80 0.36 -12.61
CA PHE A 130 0.04 -0.44 -13.52
C PHE A 130 -0.72 -0.90 -14.76
N PRO A 131 -1.87 -1.60 -14.66
CA PRO A 131 -2.63 -1.98 -15.85
C PRO A 131 -3.15 -0.76 -16.62
N MET A 132 -3.51 0.34 -15.95
CA MET A 132 -3.90 1.57 -16.61
C MET A 132 -2.75 2.16 -17.45
N ALA A 133 -1.53 2.14 -16.93
CA ALA A 133 -0.34 2.58 -17.66
C ALA A 133 -0.07 1.66 -18.86
N ALA A 134 -0.25 0.35 -18.70
CA ALA A 134 -0.10 -0.61 -19.79
C ALA A 134 -1.11 -0.35 -20.92
N ILE A 135 -2.40 -0.20 -20.62
CA ILE A 135 -3.45 0.11 -21.62
C ILE A 135 -3.11 1.40 -22.37
N ARG A 136 -2.70 2.46 -21.66
CA ARG A 136 -2.31 3.72 -22.29
C ARG A 136 -1.09 3.57 -23.22
N LYS A 137 -0.13 2.74 -22.85
CA LYS A 137 1.05 2.46 -23.69
C LYS A 137 0.71 1.64 -24.94
N CYS A 138 -0.21 0.69 -24.83
CA CYS A 138 -0.70 -0.10 -25.96
C CYS A 138 -1.53 0.73 -26.94
N ARG A 139 -1.99 1.93 -26.54
CA ARG A 139 -2.89 2.78 -27.35
C ARG A 139 -4.13 2.03 -27.85
N LEU A 140 -4.67 1.17 -27.00
CA LEU A 140 -5.86 0.38 -27.31
C LEU A 140 -7.05 1.30 -27.58
N GLU A 141 -7.69 1.12 -28.73
CA GLU A 141 -8.82 1.93 -29.17
C GLU A 141 -10.13 1.13 -29.18
N LEU A 142 -11.25 1.84 -29.33
CA LEU A 142 -12.57 1.23 -29.35
C LEU A 142 -12.71 0.26 -30.54
N GLY A 143 -13.15 -0.97 -30.26
CA GLY A 143 -13.31 -2.02 -31.27
C GLY A 143 -12.07 -2.90 -31.47
N GLU A 144 -10.95 -2.59 -30.82
CA GLU A 144 -9.77 -3.45 -30.85
C GLU A 144 -9.86 -4.58 -29.79
N SER A 145 -9.11 -5.64 -30.02
CA SER A 145 -8.98 -6.77 -29.10
C SER A 145 -7.62 -6.76 -28.43
N ALA A 146 -7.60 -7.10 -27.13
CA ALA A 146 -6.36 -7.22 -26.34
C ALA A 146 -6.24 -8.60 -25.75
N LEU A 147 -5.02 -9.13 -25.75
CA LEU A 147 -4.65 -10.36 -25.04
C LEU A 147 -3.80 -10.00 -23.83
N VAL A 148 -4.23 -10.44 -22.65
CA VAL A 148 -3.46 -10.32 -21.41
C VAL A 148 -2.87 -11.68 -21.08
N MET A 149 -1.54 -11.75 -20.99
CA MET A 149 -0.80 -12.95 -20.57
C MET A 149 -0.09 -12.66 -19.25
N GLY A 150 -0.16 -13.59 -18.30
CA GLY A 150 0.55 -13.43 -17.04
C GLY A 150 -0.04 -14.15 -15.87
#